data_b9e9450302452674e09624f9c94d4bf5
#
_entry.id   b9e9450302452674e09624f9c94d4bf5
#
_cell.length_a   1.000
_cell.length_b   1.000
_cell.length_c   1.000
_cell.angle_alpha   90.00
_cell.angle_beta   90.00
_cell.angle_gamma   90.00
#
_symmetry.space_group_name_H-M   'P 1'
#
loop_
_entity.id
_entity.type
_entity.pdbx_description
1 polymer ?
#
loop_
_entity_poly.entity_id
_entity_poly.type
_entity_poly.pdbx_seq_one_letter_code
_entity_poly.pdbx_strand_id
1 'polypeptide(L)'
;MNTLSISVNGYEITLKNEGKYNSLNVGQLSTTTENTLSLNEKDKVESIKINDKEEEISDEIHFNVDAIDSSEKIKISIKYSGEEEYSEYYINTYSTTFPGYEVRANSPYEGEYYLTTHNEDQNYVFKLDNDGNLIFYKAVESNPFDFKKIVTEDNEIRYGYLVVDSTSTRISGVGYSPTKLVIMDENYNEINTIKMSEYEDIEEGTSLENHDFIYLDDNHYILSSYQVVTPNNIPEELSNGNKTEVVAQVLQEVKDDEVIWQWISTDYEEFYYMSEEDNTFSEENETALDYIHFNSITIDPSDNNFICSFRNTDSVVKLDRESGEIIWILGGKYDDFGITEEQLFSRQHHARVTEEGYLTIYDNGVENEDSRAIKIKIDEKNKTVVDFKEYDVDDYYKYTGSVQELDSDNEVYLIGLGTQPGVNQDLVAMEKNYSTGEVYFTFSFNRGANMYRCYKFE
;
A
#
# COMPACT_ATOMS: atom_id res chain seq x y z
N MET A 1 -0.01 -14.98 -34.21
CA MET A 1 0.93 -15.36 -33.13
C MET A 1 0.25 -16.42 -32.30
N ASN A 2 0.83 -17.61 -32.22
CA ASN A 2 0.23 -18.68 -31.45
C ASN A 2 0.68 -18.50 -29.98
N THR A 3 -0.22 -18.07 -29.14
CA THR A 3 -0.03 -18.11 -27.68
C THR A 3 -0.13 -19.60 -27.27
N LEU A 4 0.99 -20.25 -27.15
CA LEU A 4 1.04 -21.59 -26.58
C LEU A 4 0.92 -21.46 -25.08
N SER A 5 -0.12 -22.00 -24.50
CA SER A 5 -0.29 -22.09 -23.06
C SER A 5 0.25 -23.42 -22.55
N ILE A 6 0.97 -23.38 -21.46
CA ILE A 6 1.33 -24.54 -20.65
C ILE A 6 0.63 -24.44 -19.32
N SER A 7 0.40 -25.54 -18.66
CA SER A 7 -0.09 -25.51 -17.27
C SER A 7 0.79 -26.32 -16.35
N VAL A 8 0.93 -25.86 -15.11
CA VAL A 8 1.60 -26.62 -14.05
C VAL A 8 0.62 -26.82 -12.91
N ASN A 9 0.41 -28.08 -12.53
CA ASN A 9 -0.58 -28.48 -11.54
C ASN A 9 -1.99 -27.90 -11.81
N GLY A 10 -2.35 -27.75 -13.11
CA GLY A 10 -3.62 -27.22 -13.55
C GLY A 10 -3.71 -25.68 -13.62
N TYR A 11 -2.65 -24.96 -13.30
CA TYR A 11 -2.58 -23.49 -13.45
C TYR A 11 -1.99 -23.14 -14.83
N GLU A 12 -2.74 -22.40 -15.63
CA GLU A 12 -2.30 -22.00 -16.97
C GLU A 12 -1.21 -20.92 -16.90
N ILE A 13 -0.13 -21.13 -17.65
CA ILE A 13 0.95 -20.17 -17.85
C ILE A 13 0.93 -19.76 -19.32
N THR A 14 0.73 -18.48 -19.60
CA THR A 14 0.71 -17.93 -20.94
C THR A 14 1.99 -17.16 -21.21
N LEU A 15 2.74 -17.54 -22.24
CA LEU A 15 3.83 -16.71 -22.77
C LEU A 15 3.27 -15.46 -23.42
N LYS A 16 3.76 -14.31 -23.02
CA LYS A 16 3.67 -13.10 -23.84
C LYS A 16 4.85 -13.07 -24.82
N ASN A 17 4.56 -12.67 -26.06
CA ASN A 17 5.57 -12.40 -27.08
C ASN A 17 6.63 -11.44 -26.56
N GLU A 18 7.90 -11.70 -26.94
CA GLU A 18 9.10 -10.91 -26.69
C GLU A 18 9.94 -11.27 -25.45
N GLY A 19 9.89 -12.52 -24.96
CA GLY A 19 10.87 -13.01 -23.98
C GLY A 19 10.66 -12.45 -22.56
N LYS A 20 9.51 -11.85 -22.28
CA LYS A 20 9.16 -11.38 -20.94
C LYS A 20 8.16 -12.31 -20.27
N TYR A 21 8.49 -12.67 -19.06
CA TYR A 21 7.92 -13.77 -18.31
C TYR A 21 6.62 -13.40 -17.61
N ASN A 22 5.65 -14.30 -17.67
CA ASN A 22 4.62 -14.38 -16.62
C ASN A 22 5.16 -15.30 -15.53
N SER A 23 5.49 -14.78 -14.37
CA SER A 23 5.66 -15.61 -13.20
C SER A 23 4.28 -15.98 -12.68
N LEU A 24 3.89 -17.23 -12.82
CA LEU A 24 2.72 -17.75 -12.12
C LEU A 24 3.22 -18.36 -10.82
N ASN A 25 2.65 -17.93 -9.70
CA ASN A 25 2.73 -18.69 -8.48
C ASN A 25 1.82 -19.89 -8.62
N VAL A 26 2.39 -21.04 -8.92
CA VAL A 26 1.67 -22.31 -8.97
C VAL A 26 1.37 -22.89 -7.58
N GLY A 27 1.47 -22.05 -6.53
CA GLY A 27 0.91 -22.22 -5.17
C GLY A 27 1.53 -23.36 -4.45
N GLN A 28 1.97 -24.32 -4.48
CA GLN A 28 2.51 -25.46 -3.76
C GLN A 28 3.20 -26.42 -4.71
N LEU A 29 4.40 -26.07 -5.12
CA LEU A 29 5.26 -27.13 -5.59
C LEU A 29 5.72 -27.87 -4.33
N SER A 30 5.02 -28.94 -4.02
CA SER A 30 5.35 -29.76 -2.88
C SER A 30 6.73 -30.39 -3.12
N THR A 31 7.62 -30.20 -2.17
CA THR A 31 8.93 -30.88 -2.13
C THR A 31 8.83 -32.39 -2.03
N THR A 32 7.63 -32.91 -1.79
CA THR A 32 7.38 -34.33 -1.54
C THR A 32 6.41 -34.97 -2.52
N THR A 33 5.76 -34.18 -3.39
CA THR A 33 4.84 -34.70 -4.39
C THR A 33 5.32 -34.34 -5.79
N GLU A 34 5.01 -35.23 -6.71
CA GLU A 34 5.25 -35.07 -8.13
C GLU A 34 4.41 -33.92 -8.69
N ASN A 35 5.05 -33.01 -9.40
CA ASN A 35 4.40 -31.92 -10.09
C ASN A 35 4.13 -32.32 -11.53
N THR A 36 3.09 -31.77 -12.13
CA THR A 36 2.67 -32.07 -13.49
C THR A 36 2.71 -30.83 -14.37
N LEU A 37 3.53 -30.86 -15.41
CA LEU A 37 3.51 -29.88 -16.50
C LEU A 37 2.67 -30.45 -17.64
N SER A 38 1.62 -29.76 -18.03
CA SER A 38 0.76 -30.12 -19.17
C SER A 38 1.04 -29.23 -20.36
N LEU A 39 1.19 -29.84 -21.53
CA LEU A 39 1.44 -29.18 -22.82
C LEU A 39 0.16 -29.16 -23.66
N ASN A 40 -0.43 -27.99 -23.89
CA ASN A 40 -1.67 -27.87 -24.66
C ASN A 40 -1.50 -28.18 -26.15
N GLU A 41 -0.30 -28.04 -26.70
CA GLU A 41 0.03 -28.25 -28.12
C GLU A 41 1.37 -29.00 -28.26
N LYS A 42 1.48 -30.17 -27.66
CA LYS A 42 2.73 -30.96 -27.68
C LYS A 42 3.30 -31.25 -29.09
N ASP A 43 2.43 -31.39 -30.09
CA ASP A 43 2.84 -31.66 -31.47
C ASP A 43 3.67 -30.51 -32.09
N LYS A 44 3.65 -29.34 -31.46
CA LYS A 44 4.48 -28.19 -31.85
C LYS A 44 5.78 -28.09 -31.06
N VAL A 45 6.02 -28.96 -30.10
CA VAL A 45 7.23 -28.96 -29.27
C VAL A 45 8.29 -29.87 -29.91
N GLU A 46 9.49 -29.33 -30.12
CA GLU A 46 10.67 -30.06 -30.63
C GLU A 46 11.50 -30.62 -29.48
N SER A 47 11.70 -29.85 -28.42
CA SER A 47 12.36 -30.31 -27.19
C SER A 47 11.91 -29.51 -25.98
N ILE A 48 12.04 -30.10 -24.80
CA ILE A 48 11.69 -29.50 -23.53
C ILE A 48 12.75 -29.80 -22.48
N LYS A 49 13.04 -28.81 -21.61
CA LYS A 49 13.93 -28.96 -20.47
C LYS A 49 13.30 -28.37 -19.23
N ILE A 50 13.51 -29.03 -18.10
CA ILE A 50 13.16 -28.52 -16.77
C ILE A 50 14.47 -28.41 -15.96
N ASN A 51 14.81 -27.20 -15.51
CA ASN A 51 16.10 -26.88 -14.88
C ASN A 51 17.29 -27.42 -15.68
N ASP A 52 17.29 -27.12 -16.99
CA ASP A 52 18.29 -27.56 -17.98
C ASP A 52 18.41 -29.08 -18.21
N LYS A 53 17.59 -29.89 -17.55
CA LYS A 53 17.49 -31.33 -17.77
C LYS A 53 16.46 -31.63 -18.86
N GLU A 54 16.86 -32.36 -19.88
CA GLU A 54 15.99 -32.75 -21.00
C GLU A 54 14.93 -33.76 -20.54
N GLU A 55 13.66 -33.50 -20.91
CA GLU A 55 12.53 -34.34 -20.57
C GLU A 55 11.86 -34.91 -21.84
N GLU A 56 11.21 -36.07 -21.70
CA GLU A 56 10.46 -36.69 -22.79
C GLU A 56 9.15 -35.94 -23.06
N ILE A 57 8.87 -35.63 -24.32
CA ILE A 57 7.68 -34.86 -24.72
C ILE A 57 6.44 -35.81 -24.56
N SER A 58 5.55 -35.44 -23.67
CA SER A 58 4.26 -36.09 -23.44
C SER A 58 3.17 -35.04 -23.18
N ASP A 59 1.91 -35.49 -23.10
CA ASP A 59 0.82 -34.56 -22.74
C ASP A 59 0.99 -34.04 -21.31
N GLU A 60 1.52 -34.90 -20.44
CA GLU A 60 1.85 -34.59 -19.06
C GLU A 60 3.28 -35.04 -18.76
N ILE A 61 4.08 -34.08 -18.26
CA ILE A 61 5.47 -34.31 -17.84
C ILE A 61 5.51 -34.21 -16.33
N HIS A 62 5.91 -35.28 -15.68
CA HIS A 62 6.02 -35.31 -14.22
C HIS A 62 7.44 -34.95 -13.78
N PHE A 63 7.55 -34.05 -12.82
CA PHE A 63 8.84 -33.64 -12.30
C PHE A 63 8.79 -33.39 -10.79
N ASN A 64 9.90 -33.64 -10.14
CA ASN A 64 10.09 -33.37 -8.73
C ASN A 64 10.94 -32.13 -8.55
N VAL A 65 10.61 -31.36 -7.53
CA VAL A 65 11.39 -30.21 -7.09
C VAL A 65 11.96 -30.56 -5.74
N ASP A 66 13.26 -30.51 -5.61
CA ASP A 66 13.90 -30.62 -4.30
C ASP A 66 13.44 -29.46 -3.40
N ALA A 67 13.54 -29.63 -2.07
CA ALA A 67 13.16 -28.58 -1.10
C ALA A 67 13.86 -27.28 -1.46
N ILE A 68 13.11 -26.35 -2.06
CA ILE A 68 13.64 -25.17 -2.69
C ILE A 68 13.64 -24.06 -1.65
N ASP A 69 14.77 -23.42 -1.49
CA ASP A 69 14.88 -22.13 -0.87
C ASP A 69 14.06 -21.13 -1.68
N SER A 70 13.44 -20.18 -1.02
CA SER A 70 12.52 -19.18 -1.57
C SER A 70 13.05 -18.37 -2.77
N SER A 71 14.34 -18.43 -3.02
CA SER A 71 15.00 -17.74 -4.13
C SER A 71 15.15 -18.59 -5.40
N GLU A 72 14.86 -19.88 -5.36
CA GLU A 72 15.05 -20.74 -6.53
C GLU A 72 13.82 -20.75 -7.45
N LYS A 73 14.07 -20.54 -8.73
CA LYS A 73 13.07 -20.60 -9.80
C LYS A 73 13.22 -21.90 -10.55
N ILE A 74 12.08 -22.54 -10.89
CA ILE A 74 12.08 -23.63 -11.86
C ILE A 74 12.06 -23.02 -13.24
N LYS A 75 13.06 -23.34 -14.03
CA LYS A 75 13.16 -22.92 -15.42
C LYS A 75 12.58 -24.04 -16.31
N ILE A 76 11.58 -23.71 -17.12
CA ILE A 76 11.08 -24.56 -18.18
C ILE A 76 11.49 -23.94 -19.50
N SER A 77 12.27 -24.66 -20.29
CA SER A 77 12.72 -24.23 -21.60
C SER A 77 12.07 -25.10 -22.67
N ILE A 78 11.28 -24.50 -23.55
CA ILE A 78 10.57 -25.21 -24.63
C ILE A 78 11.07 -24.70 -25.97
N LYS A 79 11.53 -25.61 -26.82
CA LYS A 79 11.84 -25.32 -28.21
C LYS A 79 10.67 -25.77 -29.08
N TYR A 80 10.09 -24.83 -29.81
CA TYR A 80 8.99 -25.12 -30.72
C TYR A 80 9.49 -25.44 -32.11
N SER A 81 8.77 -26.30 -32.81
CA SER A 81 9.11 -26.75 -34.18
C SER A 81 9.23 -25.57 -35.13
N GLY A 82 10.42 -25.43 -35.69
CA GLY A 82 10.75 -24.35 -36.64
C GLY A 82 11.34 -23.08 -35.98
N GLU A 83 11.53 -23.08 -34.68
CA GLU A 83 12.27 -22.03 -33.98
C GLU A 83 13.71 -22.45 -33.68
N GLU A 84 14.64 -21.48 -33.75
CA GLU A 84 16.07 -21.74 -33.48
C GLU A 84 16.37 -21.68 -31.98
N GLU A 85 15.60 -20.89 -31.20
CA GLU A 85 15.84 -20.64 -29.80
C GLU A 85 14.75 -21.28 -28.90
N TYR A 86 15.07 -21.42 -27.61
CA TYR A 86 14.13 -21.85 -26.60
C TYR A 86 13.29 -20.69 -26.09
N SER A 87 12.02 -20.92 -25.93
CA SER A 87 11.15 -20.08 -25.10
C SER A 87 11.32 -20.50 -23.65
N GLU A 88 11.66 -19.54 -22.77
CA GLU A 88 11.95 -19.81 -21.39
C GLU A 88 10.82 -19.34 -20.49
N TYR A 89 10.40 -20.21 -19.56
CA TYR A 89 9.37 -19.93 -18.55
C TYR A 89 9.99 -20.14 -17.19
N TYR A 90 9.68 -19.25 -16.25
CA TYR A 90 10.16 -19.35 -14.90
C TYR A 90 8.99 -19.49 -13.95
N ILE A 91 9.04 -20.49 -13.08
CA ILE A 91 8.05 -20.75 -12.07
C ILE A 91 8.71 -20.51 -10.72
N ASN A 92 8.19 -19.54 -9.99
CA ASN A 92 8.65 -19.30 -8.63
C ASN A 92 8.00 -20.31 -7.67
N THR A 93 8.80 -20.84 -6.76
CA THR A 93 8.35 -21.71 -5.69
C THR A 93 8.37 -20.96 -4.37
N TYR A 94 7.30 -21.05 -3.62
CA TYR A 94 7.16 -20.35 -2.36
C TYR A 94 6.73 -21.27 -1.24
N SER A 95 6.78 -20.75 0.00
CA SER A 95 6.13 -21.42 1.12
C SER A 95 4.69 -21.77 0.76
N THR A 96 4.24 -22.96 1.19
CA THR A 96 2.87 -23.45 0.98
C THR A 96 1.79 -22.49 1.52
N THR A 97 2.16 -21.60 2.42
CA THR A 97 1.29 -20.58 3.03
C THR A 97 1.36 -19.22 2.36
N PHE A 98 2.30 -19.01 1.39
CA PHE A 98 2.32 -17.78 0.62
C PHE A 98 1.15 -17.79 -0.38
N PRO A 99 0.34 -16.70 -0.46
CA PRO A 99 -0.82 -16.68 -1.35
C PRO A 99 -0.40 -16.74 -2.81
N GLY A 100 -1.19 -17.46 -3.60
CA GLY A 100 -1.02 -17.45 -5.05
C GLY A 100 -1.23 -16.07 -5.64
N TYR A 101 -0.41 -15.70 -6.63
CA TYR A 101 -0.55 -14.42 -7.33
C TYR A 101 -0.32 -14.55 -8.83
N GLU A 102 -0.82 -13.59 -9.58
CA GLU A 102 -0.56 -13.40 -11.00
C GLU A 102 0.06 -12.03 -11.22
N VAL A 103 1.07 -11.97 -12.08
CA VAL A 103 1.67 -10.72 -12.55
C VAL A 103 1.59 -10.66 -14.07
N ARG A 104 1.27 -9.47 -14.58
CA ARG A 104 1.46 -9.13 -15.99
C ARG A 104 2.42 -7.95 -16.06
N ALA A 105 3.62 -8.19 -16.60
CA ALA A 105 4.64 -7.19 -16.79
C ALA A 105 4.85 -6.92 -18.28
N ASN A 106 4.80 -5.66 -18.70
CA ASN A 106 5.01 -5.19 -20.04
C ASN A 106 5.90 -3.95 -20.02
N SER A 107 7.20 -4.14 -19.86
CA SER A 107 8.20 -3.08 -19.76
C SER A 107 7.90 -2.03 -18.68
N PRO A 108 7.66 -2.43 -17.43
CA PRO A 108 7.45 -1.48 -16.35
C PRO A 108 8.71 -0.63 -16.11
N TYR A 109 8.55 0.49 -15.44
CA TYR A 109 9.67 1.33 -15.01
C TYR A 109 10.64 0.55 -14.12
N GLU A 110 11.92 0.94 -14.08
CA GLU A 110 12.90 0.27 -13.21
C GLU A 110 12.53 0.45 -11.73
N GLY A 111 12.82 -0.57 -10.92
CA GLY A 111 12.58 -0.58 -9.49
C GLY A 111 11.99 -1.88 -8.99
N GLU A 112 11.81 -1.97 -7.69
CA GLU A 112 11.25 -3.12 -7.00
C GLU A 112 9.90 -2.74 -6.38
N TYR A 113 8.91 -3.63 -6.46
CA TYR A 113 7.60 -3.44 -5.83
C TYR A 113 7.63 -3.93 -4.39
N TYR A 114 7.09 -3.14 -3.47
CA TYR A 114 6.99 -3.41 -2.04
C TYR A 114 5.52 -3.61 -1.67
N LEU A 115 5.21 -4.76 -1.15
CA LEU A 115 3.84 -5.22 -0.95
C LEU A 115 3.67 -5.94 0.38
N THR A 116 2.42 -6.03 0.81
CA THR A 116 2.01 -6.82 1.98
C THR A 116 0.92 -7.81 1.60
N THR A 117 0.73 -8.85 2.41
CA THR A 117 -0.46 -9.71 2.29
C THR A 117 -1.30 -9.61 3.54
N HIS A 118 -2.62 -9.48 3.38
CA HIS A 118 -3.59 -9.77 4.43
C HIS A 118 -4.30 -11.07 4.06
N ASN A 119 -3.93 -12.15 4.71
CA ASN A 119 -4.40 -13.49 4.44
C ASN A 119 -4.77 -14.20 5.74
N GLU A 120 -5.71 -15.15 5.68
CA GLU A 120 -6.19 -15.88 6.85
C GLU A 120 -5.14 -16.82 7.44
N ASP A 121 -4.30 -17.44 6.58
CA ASP A 121 -3.35 -18.49 7.02
C ASP A 121 -2.02 -17.91 7.53
N GLN A 122 -1.36 -17.06 6.77
CA GLN A 122 -0.07 -16.45 7.09
C GLN A 122 0.11 -15.16 6.32
N ASN A 123 0.61 -14.15 6.98
CA ASN A 123 0.87 -12.84 6.40
C ASN A 123 2.34 -12.63 6.09
N TYR A 124 2.60 -11.80 5.08
CA TYR A 124 3.94 -11.53 4.58
C TYR A 124 4.13 -10.05 4.24
N VAL A 125 5.36 -9.57 4.44
CA VAL A 125 5.92 -8.45 3.69
C VAL A 125 6.79 -9.04 2.60
N PHE A 126 6.73 -8.52 1.37
CA PHE A 126 7.45 -9.09 0.25
C PHE A 126 7.79 -8.08 -0.84
N LYS A 127 8.72 -8.46 -1.71
CA LYS A 127 9.17 -7.65 -2.84
C LYS A 127 9.12 -8.44 -4.13
N LEU A 128 8.78 -7.75 -5.20
CA LEU A 128 8.87 -8.26 -6.57
C LEU A 128 9.86 -7.42 -7.37
N ASP A 129 10.55 -8.05 -8.31
CA ASP A 129 11.29 -7.32 -9.35
C ASP A 129 10.34 -6.79 -10.44
N ASN A 130 10.89 -6.11 -11.43
CA ASN A 130 10.13 -5.56 -12.55
C ASN A 130 9.37 -6.60 -13.38
N ASP A 131 9.86 -7.82 -13.42
CA ASP A 131 9.21 -8.92 -14.13
C ASP A 131 8.13 -9.61 -13.27
N GLY A 132 7.97 -9.18 -12.02
CA GLY A 132 7.03 -9.76 -11.06
C GLY A 132 7.54 -11.01 -10.36
N ASN A 133 8.85 -11.25 -10.39
CA ASN A 133 9.43 -12.34 -9.64
C ASN A 133 9.57 -11.96 -8.17
N LEU A 134 9.24 -12.88 -7.29
CA LEU A 134 9.46 -12.73 -5.85
C LEU A 134 10.96 -12.74 -5.56
N ILE A 135 11.48 -11.64 -5.07
CA ILE A 135 12.90 -11.48 -4.74
C ILE A 135 13.16 -11.43 -3.24
N PHE A 136 12.13 -11.18 -2.46
CA PHE A 136 12.16 -11.20 -1.00
C PHE A 136 10.77 -11.49 -0.44
N TYR A 137 10.67 -12.29 0.61
CA TYR A 137 9.49 -12.38 1.45
C TYR A 137 9.87 -12.74 2.88
N LYS A 138 9.10 -12.23 3.82
CA LYS A 138 9.23 -12.50 5.24
C LYS A 138 7.87 -12.74 5.84
N ALA A 139 7.68 -13.91 6.46
CA ALA A 139 6.50 -14.19 7.24
C ALA A 139 6.46 -13.29 8.49
N VAL A 140 5.29 -12.73 8.75
CA VAL A 140 5.05 -11.85 9.90
C VAL A 140 3.94 -12.40 10.79
N GLU A 141 3.94 -11.98 12.06
CA GLU A 141 3.08 -12.58 13.09
C GLU A 141 1.59 -12.25 12.93
N SER A 142 1.25 -11.17 12.22
CA SER A 142 -0.11 -10.70 11.99
C SER A 142 -0.17 -9.84 10.72
N ASN A 143 -1.29 -9.15 10.47
CA ASN A 143 -1.46 -8.31 9.29
C ASN A 143 -0.43 -7.18 9.24
N PRO A 144 0.42 -7.11 8.20
CA PRO A 144 1.35 -6.03 7.98
C PRO A 144 0.72 -4.91 7.15
N PHE A 145 1.17 -3.67 7.39
CA PHE A 145 0.76 -2.49 6.64
C PHE A 145 1.99 -1.68 6.24
N ASP A 146 1.86 -0.90 5.18
CA ASP A 146 2.77 0.18 4.78
C ASP A 146 4.25 -0.25 4.69
N PHE A 147 4.51 -1.40 4.04
CA PHE A 147 5.88 -1.89 3.83
C PHE A 147 6.60 -1.05 2.77
N LYS A 148 7.70 -0.42 3.17
CA LYS A 148 8.45 0.49 2.30
C LYS A 148 9.96 0.47 2.54
N LYS A 149 10.73 0.82 1.49
CA LYS A 149 12.14 1.15 1.57
C LYS A 149 12.28 2.58 2.10
N ILE A 150 13.26 2.78 2.94
CA ILE A 150 13.58 4.06 3.55
C ILE A 150 15.06 4.32 3.28
N VAL A 151 15.37 5.53 2.84
CA VAL A 151 16.74 6.03 2.78
C VAL A 151 16.87 7.05 3.90
N THR A 152 17.69 6.77 4.89
CA THR A 152 17.87 7.64 6.07
C THR A 152 18.61 8.92 5.71
N GLU A 153 18.59 9.91 6.61
CA GLU A 153 19.37 11.15 6.46
C GLU A 153 20.89 10.88 6.31
N ASP A 154 21.38 9.79 6.88
CA ASP A 154 22.77 9.31 6.73
C ASP A 154 23.01 8.45 5.47
N ASN A 155 22.02 8.33 4.58
CA ASN A 155 22.02 7.50 3.38
C ASN A 155 22.15 5.99 3.64
N GLU A 156 21.70 5.51 4.78
CA GLU A 156 21.59 4.10 5.06
C GLU A 156 20.24 3.56 4.56
N ILE A 157 20.21 2.30 4.12
CA ILE A 157 18.98 1.65 3.69
C ILE A 157 18.32 0.98 4.88
N ARG A 158 17.05 1.27 5.08
CA ARG A 158 16.18 0.59 6.03
C ARG A 158 14.91 0.12 5.30
N TYR A 159 14.25 -0.86 5.90
CA TYR A 159 12.91 -1.29 5.50
C TYR A 159 12.00 -1.20 6.71
N GLY A 160 10.84 -0.59 6.53
CA GLY A 160 9.87 -0.41 7.61
C GLY A 160 8.51 -0.95 7.25
N TYR A 161 7.81 -1.50 8.24
CA TYR A 161 6.40 -1.90 8.12
C TYR A 161 5.72 -1.84 9.48
N LEU A 162 4.42 -1.51 9.45
CA LEU A 162 3.56 -1.63 10.61
C LEU A 162 3.00 -3.06 10.66
N VAL A 163 2.88 -3.65 11.84
CA VAL A 163 2.28 -4.98 12.03
C VAL A 163 1.34 -4.95 13.23
N VAL A 164 0.19 -5.63 13.12
CA VAL A 164 -0.79 -5.67 14.21
C VAL A 164 -0.14 -6.14 15.51
N ASP A 165 -0.34 -5.34 16.54
CA ASP A 165 0.03 -5.68 17.91
C ASP A 165 -1.08 -6.48 18.59
N SER A 166 -0.93 -7.80 18.63
CA SER A 166 -1.91 -8.70 19.20
C SER A 166 -2.11 -8.54 20.71
N THR A 167 -1.25 -7.76 21.38
CA THR A 167 -1.36 -7.50 22.83
C THR A 167 -2.23 -6.30 23.16
N SER A 168 -2.57 -5.50 22.14
CA SER A 168 -3.35 -4.27 22.28
C SER A 168 -4.81 -4.45 21.88
N THR A 169 -5.68 -3.67 22.50
CA THR A 169 -7.12 -3.70 22.22
C THR A 169 -7.47 -2.71 21.13
N ARG A 170 -8.20 -3.15 20.12
CA ARG A 170 -8.73 -2.29 19.06
C ARG A 170 -9.86 -1.42 19.60
N ILE A 171 -9.89 -0.15 19.19
CA ILE A 171 -11.04 0.74 19.42
C ILE A 171 -12.22 0.22 18.58
N SER A 172 -13.35 0.00 19.23
CA SER A 172 -14.56 -0.52 18.57
C SER A 172 -15.17 0.52 17.64
N GLY A 173 -15.62 0.08 16.45
CA GLY A 173 -16.27 0.97 15.48
C GLY A 173 -15.30 1.75 14.57
N VAL A 174 -13.99 1.68 14.82
CA VAL A 174 -12.97 2.39 14.03
C VAL A 174 -12.31 1.46 13.01
N GLY A 175 -12.13 1.96 11.80
CA GLY A 175 -11.55 1.22 10.67
C GLY A 175 -10.02 1.10 10.74
N TYR A 176 -9.44 0.69 11.87
CA TYR A 176 -7.99 0.56 12.02
C TYR A 176 -7.60 -0.71 12.78
N SER A 177 -6.31 -0.96 12.90
CA SER A 177 -5.74 -1.98 13.79
C SER A 177 -4.64 -1.35 14.65
N PRO A 178 -4.55 -1.68 15.95
CA PRO A 178 -3.41 -1.27 16.77
C PRO A 178 -2.15 -2.00 16.27
N THR A 179 -1.07 -1.26 16.05
CA THR A 179 0.17 -1.78 15.47
C THR A 179 1.41 -1.40 16.26
N LYS A 180 2.52 -1.97 15.84
CA LYS A 180 3.89 -1.55 16.16
C LYS A 180 4.65 -1.40 14.85
N LEU A 181 5.62 -0.49 14.82
CA LEU A 181 6.52 -0.31 13.69
C LEU A 181 7.73 -1.23 13.85
N VAL A 182 8.02 -2.00 12.82
CA VAL A 182 9.22 -2.84 12.73
C VAL A 182 10.16 -2.25 11.70
N ILE A 183 11.41 -2.05 12.08
CA ILE A 183 12.49 -1.58 11.21
C ILE A 183 13.48 -2.72 10.99
N MET A 184 13.88 -2.90 9.74
CA MET A 184 14.89 -3.84 9.31
C MET A 184 16.07 -3.12 8.67
N ASP A 185 17.27 -3.71 8.81
CA ASP A 185 18.47 -3.26 8.13
C ASP A 185 18.47 -3.62 6.62
N GLU A 186 19.53 -3.27 5.91
CA GLU A 186 19.73 -3.59 4.48
C GLU A 186 19.71 -5.10 4.16
N ASN A 187 19.95 -5.95 5.17
CA ASN A 187 19.95 -7.42 5.07
C ASN A 187 18.64 -8.04 5.56
N TYR A 188 17.60 -7.22 5.79
CA TYR A 188 16.29 -7.61 6.32
C TYR A 188 16.30 -8.20 7.74
N ASN A 189 17.33 -7.93 8.54
CA ASN A 189 17.31 -8.25 9.95
C ASN A 189 16.51 -7.18 10.70
N GLU A 190 15.59 -7.60 11.57
CA GLU A 190 14.87 -6.67 12.45
C GLU A 190 15.86 -6.05 13.45
N ILE A 191 15.95 -4.73 13.40
CA ILE A 191 16.85 -3.96 14.27
C ILE A 191 16.10 -3.16 15.33
N ASN A 192 14.86 -2.82 15.08
CA ASN A 192 14.04 -2.06 16.03
C ASN A 192 12.56 -2.42 15.93
N THR A 193 11.85 -2.28 17.06
CA THR A 193 10.39 -2.36 17.16
C THR A 193 9.92 -1.19 18.00
N ILE A 194 9.13 -0.30 17.40
CA ILE A 194 8.83 1.02 17.92
C ILE A 194 7.32 1.12 18.19
N LYS A 195 6.97 1.75 19.29
CA LYS A 195 5.64 2.19 19.70
C LYS A 195 5.71 3.63 20.17
N MET A 196 4.58 4.21 20.60
CA MET A 196 4.58 5.57 21.16
C MET A 196 5.47 5.64 22.41
N SER A 197 6.15 6.75 22.56
CA SER A 197 6.93 7.08 23.77
C SER A 197 6.05 7.78 24.81
N GLU A 198 6.41 7.66 26.08
CA GLU A 198 5.72 8.37 27.15
C GLU A 198 5.83 9.88 26.98
N TYR A 199 4.72 10.54 26.89
CA TYR A 199 4.63 12.01 26.84
C TYR A 199 3.23 12.48 27.20
N GLU A 200 3.10 13.41 28.16
CA GLU A 200 1.83 13.91 28.67
C GLU A 200 0.85 12.76 29.05
N ASP A 201 -0.29 12.66 28.36
CA ASP A 201 -1.30 11.63 28.62
C ASP A 201 -1.07 10.32 27.82
N ILE A 202 0.01 10.24 27.05
CA ILE A 202 0.39 9.02 26.30
C ILE A 202 1.34 8.17 27.13
N GLU A 203 0.97 6.92 27.36
CA GLU A 203 1.79 5.96 28.10
C GLU A 203 2.85 5.32 27.18
N GLU A 204 4.01 5.02 27.76
CA GLU A 204 5.08 4.27 27.09
C GLU A 204 4.55 2.94 26.53
N GLY A 205 4.87 2.67 25.27
CA GLY A 205 4.46 1.44 24.61
C GLY A 205 3.02 1.42 24.14
N THR A 206 2.32 2.56 24.11
CA THR A 206 1.04 2.71 23.45
C THR A 206 1.15 2.33 21.97
N SER A 207 0.20 1.54 21.46
CA SER A 207 0.22 1.08 20.08
C SER A 207 0.04 2.22 19.10
N LEU A 208 0.71 2.07 17.95
CA LEU A 208 0.50 2.92 16.79
C LEU A 208 -0.83 2.55 16.11
N GLU A 209 -1.35 3.45 15.31
CA GLU A 209 -2.35 3.12 14.30
C GLU A 209 -1.68 2.51 13.05
N ASN A 210 -2.41 2.04 12.05
CA ASN A 210 -1.84 1.22 10.97
C ASN A 210 -1.62 1.95 9.64
N HIS A 211 -1.85 3.27 9.57
CA HIS A 211 -1.92 3.94 8.28
C HIS A 211 -0.58 4.43 7.78
N ASP A 212 0.20 5.13 8.60
CA ASP A 212 1.45 5.75 8.12
C ASP A 212 2.46 6.03 9.23
N PHE A 213 3.72 6.18 8.83
CA PHE A 213 4.83 6.62 9.66
C PHE A 213 5.90 7.30 8.80
N ILE A 214 6.72 8.14 9.40
CA ILE A 214 7.95 8.68 8.79
C ILE A 214 9.13 8.20 9.64
N TYR A 215 10.16 7.72 8.99
CA TYR A 215 11.42 7.28 9.61
C TYR A 215 12.57 7.99 8.92
N LEU A 216 13.18 8.94 9.60
CA LEU A 216 14.24 9.79 9.07
C LEU A 216 15.61 9.19 9.30
N ASP A 217 15.84 8.63 10.50
CA ASP A 217 16.99 7.81 10.85
C ASP A 217 16.67 6.91 12.05
N ASP A 218 17.67 6.14 12.52
CA ASP A 218 17.49 5.18 13.61
C ASP A 218 17.10 5.84 14.95
N ASN A 219 17.29 7.15 15.07
CA ASN A 219 16.98 7.94 16.26
C ASN A 219 15.96 9.07 16.00
N HIS A 220 15.40 9.17 14.78
CA HIS A 220 14.50 10.26 14.42
C HIS A 220 13.33 9.77 13.55
N TYR A 221 12.12 9.83 14.09
CA TYR A 221 10.93 9.33 13.42
C TYR A 221 9.66 10.04 13.87
N ILE A 222 8.62 10.00 13.04
CA ILE A 222 7.28 10.51 13.33
C ILE A 222 6.31 9.33 13.34
N LEU A 223 5.55 9.22 14.41
CA LEU A 223 4.62 8.15 14.70
C LEU A 223 3.19 8.68 14.80
N SER A 224 2.22 7.80 14.64
CA SER A 224 0.81 8.12 14.77
C SER A 224 0.08 7.08 15.62
N SER A 225 -0.92 7.54 16.41
CA SER A 225 -1.75 6.69 17.25
C SER A 225 -3.16 7.25 17.36
N TYR A 226 -4.13 6.36 17.58
CA TYR A 226 -5.49 6.72 17.94
C TYR A 226 -5.73 6.53 19.45
N GLN A 227 -6.32 7.53 20.08
CA GLN A 227 -6.64 7.51 21.50
C GLN A 227 -8.12 7.83 21.74
N VAL A 228 -8.77 7.08 22.62
CA VAL A 228 -10.13 7.41 23.07
C VAL A 228 -10.03 8.42 24.20
N VAL A 229 -10.58 9.60 23.97
CA VAL A 229 -10.60 10.69 24.96
C VAL A 229 -12.00 11.30 25.10
N THR A 230 -12.26 11.92 26.23
CA THR A 230 -13.47 12.73 26.45
C THR A 230 -13.06 14.20 26.56
N PRO A 231 -12.97 14.93 25.43
CA PRO A 231 -12.53 16.31 25.44
C PRO A 231 -13.55 17.21 26.14
N ASN A 232 -13.09 18.35 26.68
CA ASN A 232 -13.94 19.32 27.36
C ASN A 232 -14.14 20.62 26.56
N ASN A 233 -13.62 20.65 25.32
CA ASN A 233 -13.62 21.79 24.42
C ASN A 233 -14.43 21.58 23.14
N ILE A 234 -15.27 20.50 23.07
CA ILE A 234 -16.22 20.38 21.96
C ILE A 234 -17.19 21.57 22.02
N PRO A 235 -17.35 22.33 20.93
CA PRO A 235 -18.26 23.48 20.89
C PRO A 235 -19.68 23.13 21.36
N GLU A 236 -20.29 24.02 22.16
CA GLU A 236 -21.61 23.78 22.75
C GLU A 236 -22.68 23.58 21.66
N GLU A 237 -22.59 24.30 20.55
CA GLU A 237 -23.49 24.16 19.41
C GLU A 237 -23.40 22.82 18.68
N LEU A 238 -22.25 22.11 18.78
CA LEU A 238 -22.08 20.75 18.25
C LEU A 238 -22.48 19.68 19.26
N SER A 239 -22.17 19.90 20.54
CA SER A 239 -22.35 18.89 21.61
C SER A 239 -23.67 19.00 22.32
N ASN A 240 -24.41 20.13 22.24
CA ASN A 240 -25.55 20.44 23.10
C ASN A 240 -25.22 20.27 24.63
N GLY A 241 -23.95 20.45 25.00
CA GLY A 241 -23.44 20.27 26.34
C GLY A 241 -23.24 18.80 26.78
N ASN A 242 -23.34 17.85 25.86
CA ASN A 242 -23.01 16.44 26.11
C ASN A 242 -21.50 16.23 26.19
N LYS A 243 -21.10 15.23 26.98
CA LYS A 243 -19.74 14.72 27.00
C LYS A 243 -19.66 13.49 26.11
N THR A 244 -18.96 13.62 24.99
CA THR A 244 -18.85 12.57 23.98
C THR A 244 -17.42 12.06 23.94
N GLU A 245 -17.24 10.76 23.97
CA GLU A 245 -15.93 10.16 23.67
C GLU A 245 -15.64 10.28 22.17
N VAL A 246 -14.42 10.69 21.86
CA VAL A 246 -13.93 10.79 20.48
C VAL A 246 -12.64 9.99 20.30
N VAL A 247 -12.35 9.61 19.08
CA VAL A 247 -11.08 9.04 18.67
C VAL A 247 -10.15 10.19 18.28
N ALA A 248 -9.28 10.58 19.19
CA ALA A 248 -8.26 11.59 18.93
C ALA A 248 -7.11 10.99 18.12
N GLN A 249 -6.65 11.72 17.13
CA GLN A 249 -5.38 11.47 16.44
C GLN A 249 -4.24 12.06 17.24
N VAL A 250 -3.22 11.26 17.51
CA VAL A 250 -1.96 11.69 18.12
C VAL A 250 -0.83 11.52 17.11
N LEU A 251 -0.03 12.55 16.92
CA LEU A 251 1.24 12.49 16.19
C LEU A 251 2.37 12.78 17.17
N GLN A 252 3.43 11.99 17.12
CA GLN A 252 4.65 12.21 17.91
C GLN A 252 5.86 12.25 17.00
N GLU A 253 6.69 13.28 17.18
CA GLU A 253 8.05 13.31 16.65
C GLU A 253 9.04 12.98 17.76
N VAL A 254 9.78 11.90 17.57
CA VAL A 254 10.78 11.40 18.52
C VAL A 254 12.16 11.57 17.91
N LYS A 255 13.09 12.15 18.68
CA LYS A 255 14.48 12.31 18.30
C LYS A 255 15.39 12.05 19.49
N ASP A 256 16.42 11.23 19.27
CA ASP A 256 17.39 10.85 20.30
C ASP A 256 16.73 10.31 21.59
N ASP A 257 15.72 9.44 21.43
CA ASP A 257 14.88 8.86 22.49
C ASP A 257 14.02 9.88 23.28
N GLU A 258 13.91 11.11 22.81
CA GLU A 258 13.05 12.14 23.41
C GLU A 258 11.91 12.54 22.47
N VAL A 259 10.70 12.69 23.01
CA VAL A 259 9.57 13.30 22.27
C VAL A 259 9.85 14.79 22.17
N ILE A 260 10.20 15.25 20.97
CA ILE A 260 10.49 16.67 20.72
C ILE A 260 9.25 17.46 20.29
N TRP A 261 8.21 16.78 19.87
CA TRP A 261 6.93 17.36 19.47
C TRP A 261 5.81 16.34 19.58
N GLN A 262 4.66 16.76 20.07
CA GLN A 262 3.42 16.01 20.07
C GLN A 262 2.27 16.90 19.63
N TRP A 263 1.38 16.34 18.84
CA TRP A 263 0.16 16.97 18.37
C TRP A 263 -1.03 16.06 18.64
N ILE A 264 -2.11 16.64 19.16
CA ILE A 264 -3.36 15.91 19.42
C ILE A 264 -4.51 16.68 18.77
N SER A 265 -5.29 15.99 17.94
CA SER A 265 -6.38 16.62 17.17
C SER A 265 -7.44 17.32 18.02
N THR A 266 -7.62 16.89 19.27
CA THR A 266 -8.60 17.49 20.19
C THR A 266 -8.20 18.84 20.76
N ASP A 267 -6.95 19.25 20.56
CA ASP A 267 -6.49 20.58 20.97
C ASP A 267 -6.90 21.68 19.98
N TYR A 268 -7.36 21.27 18.78
CA TYR A 268 -7.73 22.15 17.68
C TYR A 268 -9.23 22.03 17.40
N GLU A 269 -9.99 23.03 17.82
CA GLU A 269 -11.46 23.07 17.76
C GLU A 269 -11.99 22.96 16.32
N GLU A 270 -11.21 23.42 15.34
CA GLU A 270 -11.54 23.41 13.93
C GLU A 270 -11.91 22.01 13.43
N PHE A 271 -11.23 20.97 13.91
CA PHE A 271 -11.47 19.59 13.47
C PHE A 271 -12.85 19.06 13.87
N TYR A 272 -13.46 19.54 14.94
CA TYR A 272 -14.83 19.14 15.28
C TYR A 272 -15.84 19.65 14.24
N TYR A 273 -15.61 20.83 13.69
CA TYR A 273 -16.46 21.40 12.64
C TYR A 273 -16.22 20.76 11.27
N MET A 274 -15.04 20.23 11.02
CA MET A 274 -14.63 19.66 9.74
C MET A 274 -15.23 18.27 9.47
N SER A 275 -15.65 17.53 10.51
CA SER A 275 -16.14 16.17 10.37
C SER A 275 -17.30 16.05 9.37
N GLU A 276 -17.18 15.11 8.42
CA GLU A 276 -18.20 14.72 7.44
C GLU A 276 -18.94 13.44 7.84
N GLU A 277 -18.64 12.88 9.02
CA GLU A 277 -19.39 11.73 9.53
C GLU A 277 -20.76 12.14 10.04
N ASP A 278 -21.76 11.26 9.86
CA ASP A 278 -23.14 11.49 10.28
C ASP A 278 -23.33 11.48 11.80
N ASN A 279 -22.30 11.10 12.54
CA ASN A 279 -22.34 11.06 13.99
C ASN A 279 -22.28 12.47 14.55
N THR A 280 -23.21 12.78 15.42
CA THR A 280 -23.25 14.07 16.07
C THR A 280 -22.59 13.98 17.46
N PHE A 281 -21.80 14.98 17.81
CA PHE A 281 -21.27 15.11 19.18
C PHE A 281 -22.37 15.34 20.23
N SER A 282 -23.61 15.55 19.80
CA SER A 282 -24.77 15.80 20.66
C SER A 282 -25.54 14.55 21.10
N GLU A 283 -25.19 13.38 20.58
CA GLU A 283 -25.86 12.11 20.86
C GLU A 283 -25.01 11.22 21.77
N GLU A 284 -25.68 10.35 22.55
CA GLU A 284 -24.97 9.26 23.22
C GLU A 284 -24.62 8.20 22.22
N ASN A 285 -23.31 7.99 21.99
CA ASN A 285 -22.80 6.98 21.06
C ASN A 285 -22.38 5.73 21.84
N GLU A 286 -22.63 4.55 21.24
CA GLU A 286 -22.18 3.27 21.81
C GLU A 286 -20.65 3.09 21.74
N THR A 287 -20.00 3.83 20.84
CA THR A 287 -18.54 3.82 20.60
C THR A 287 -18.03 5.25 20.48
N ALA A 288 -16.73 5.45 20.72
CA ALA A 288 -16.09 6.75 20.49
C ALA A 288 -16.23 7.20 19.04
N LEU A 289 -16.47 8.49 18.81
CA LEU A 289 -16.64 9.06 17.48
C LEU A 289 -15.29 9.19 16.76
N ASP A 290 -15.15 8.53 15.63
CA ASP A 290 -14.01 8.65 14.73
C ASP A 290 -14.23 9.87 13.79
N TYR A 291 -14.00 11.06 14.32
CA TYR A 291 -14.45 12.31 13.69
C TYR A 291 -13.51 12.83 12.58
N ILE A 292 -12.22 12.45 12.58
CA ILE A 292 -11.25 12.91 11.56
C ILE A 292 -10.61 11.79 10.76
N HIS A 293 -10.26 10.68 11.38
CA HIS A 293 -9.64 9.50 10.75
C HIS A 293 -8.41 9.81 9.89
N PHE A 294 -7.28 10.02 10.53
CA PHE A 294 -5.99 10.21 9.87
C PHE A 294 -5.58 8.98 9.07
N ASN A 295 -4.96 9.17 7.90
CA ASN A 295 -4.50 8.03 7.11
C ASN A 295 -3.20 8.25 6.32
N SER A 296 -2.63 9.43 6.29
CA SER A 296 -1.28 9.63 5.76
C SER A 296 -0.64 10.92 6.23
N ILE A 297 0.71 10.90 6.28
CA ILE A 297 1.56 12.05 6.59
C ILE A 297 2.74 12.09 5.64
N THR A 298 3.11 13.29 5.21
CA THR A 298 4.35 13.55 4.47
C THR A 298 4.95 14.88 4.94
N ILE A 299 6.26 15.03 4.77
CA ILE A 299 6.95 16.30 5.01
C ILE A 299 7.00 17.06 3.69
N ASP A 300 6.55 18.31 3.69
CA ASP A 300 6.69 19.18 2.53
C ASP A 300 8.17 19.59 2.38
N PRO A 301 8.83 19.23 1.27
CA PRO A 301 10.23 19.54 1.08
C PRO A 301 10.51 21.03 0.93
N SER A 302 9.49 21.86 0.69
CA SER A 302 9.64 23.29 0.49
C SER A 302 9.82 24.09 1.79
N ASP A 303 9.23 23.64 2.89
CA ASP A 303 9.24 24.33 4.17
C ASP A 303 9.32 23.43 5.41
N ASN A 304 9.41 22.13 5.22
CA ASN A 304 9.56 21.14 6.26
C ASN A 304 8.32 20.96 7.18
N ASN A 305 7.16 21.46 6.78
CA ASN A 305 5.90 21.28 7.48
C ASN A 305 5.24 19.94 7.15
N PHE A 306 4.28 19.51 7.98
CA PHE A 306 3.55 18.27 7.75
C PHE A 306 2.34 18.50 6.84
N ILE A 307 2.12 17.57 5.91
CA ILE A 307 0.88 17.46 5.15
C ILE A 307 0.22 16.13 5.53
N CYS A 308 -0.98 16.24 6.09
CA CYS A 308 -1.75 15.13 6.64
C CYS A 308 -3.05 14.95 5.87
N SER A 309 -3.47 13.71 5.63
CA SER A 309 -4.79 13.39 5.09
C SER A 309 -5.70 12.91 6.21
N PHE A 310 -6.87 13.52 6.32
CA PHE A 310 -7.93 13.18 7.27
C PHE A 310 -9.18 12.70 6.51
N ARG A 311 -9.42 11.40 6.56
CA ARG A 311 -10.45 10.73 5.76
C ARG A 311 -11.85 11.25 6.05
N ASN A 312 -12.18 11.39 7.35
CA ASN A 312 -13.53 11.71 7.78
C ASN A 312 -13.84 13.22 7.77
N THR A 313 -12.91 14.01 7.25
CA THR A 313 -13.09 15.45 6.97
C THR A 313 -13.01 15.75 5.47
N ASP A 314 -12.82 14.72 4.62
CA ASP A 314 -12.62 14.85 3.18
C ASP A 314 -11.57 15.90 2.82
N SER A 315 -10.48 15.98 3.63
CA SER A 315 -9.49 17.04 3.48
C SER A 315 -8.04 16.57 3.64
N VAL A 316 -7.16 17.32 2.99
CA VAL A 316 -5.72 17.31 3.20
C VAL A 316 -5.34 18.61 3.89
N VAL A 317 -4.63 18.50 5.00
CA VAL A 317 -4.32 19.66 5.87
C VAL A 317 -2.81 19.80 6.02
N LYS A 318 -2.30 21.01 5.87
CA LYS A 318 -0.91 21.34 6.22
C LYS A 318 -0.84 21.87 7.64
N LEU A 319 0.00 21.24 8.43
CA LEU A 319 0.27 21.61 9.82
C LEU A 319 1.66 22.20 9.94
N ASP A 320 1.78 23.29 10.65
CA ASP A 320 3.07 23.85 11.06
C ASP A 320 3.77 22.85 12.01
N ARG A 321 4.96 22.40 11.66
CA ARG A 321 5.68 21.37 12.40
C ARG A 321 6.14 21.79 13.78
N GLU A 322 6.28 23.10 14.04
CA GLU A 322 6.71 23.61 15.35
C GLU A 322 5.51 23.86 16.28
N SER A 323 4.47 24.54 15.76
CA SER A 323 3.31 24.94 16.57
C SER A 323 2.14 23.96 16.52
N GLY A 324 2.04 23.13 15.48
CA GLY A 324 0.89 22.27 15.21
C GLY A 324 -0.31 22.99 14.61
N GLU A 325 -0.23 24.30 14.43
CA GLU A 325 -1.32 25.13 13.87
C GLU A 325 -1.61 24.76 12.41
N ILE A 326 -2.87 24.89 12.01
CA ILE A 326 -3.29 24.67 10.62
C ILE A 326 -2.79 25.85 9.75
N ILE A 327 -1.97 25.53 8.73
CA ILE A 327 -1.50 26.50 7.72
C ILE A 327 -2.53 26.65 6.61
N TRP A 328 -3.07 25.50 6.13
CA TRP A 328 -4.13 25.48 5.14
C TRP A 328 -4.90 24.14 5.13
N ILE A 329 -6.09 24.21 4.58
CA ILE A 329 -7.00 23.08 4.36
C ILE A 329 -7.34 23.00 2.88
N LEU A 330 -7.14 21.83 2.26
CA LEU A 330 -7.53 21.53 0.89
C LEU A 330 -8.65 20.49 0.94
N GLY A 331 -9.81 20.82 0.40
CA GLY A 331 -11.00 19.96 0.39
C GLY A 331 -11.87 20.06 1.64
N GLY A 332 -12.94 19.29 1.67
CA GLY A 332 -13.91 19.29 2.75
C GLY A 332 -14.68 20.61 2.93
N LYS A 333 -15.34 20.76 4.08
CA LYS A 333 -16.19 21.92 4.40
C LYS A 333 -15.43 23.25 4.51
N TYR A 334 -14.15 23.19 4.83
CA TYR A 334 -13.34 24.37 5.16
C TYR A 334 -12.20 24.56 4.17
N ASP A 335 -12.42 24.16 2.93
CA ASP A 335 -11.45 24.34 1.85
C ASP A 335 -11.00 25.78 1.70
N ASP A 336 -9.71 26.04 1.75
CA ASP A 336 -9.08 27.35 1.59
C ASP A 336 -8.88 27.76 0.13
N PHE A 337 -8.92 26.80 -0.82
CA PHE A 337 -8.46 26.99 -2.19
C PHE A 337 -9.59 27.21 -3.19
N GLY A 338 -10.83 27.05 -2.76
CA GLY A 338 -12.01 27.20 -3.62
C GLY A 338 -12.04 26.16 -4.72
N ILE A 339 -11.75 24.88 -4.37
CA ILE A 339 -11.79 23.78 -5.32
C ILE A 339 -13.18 23.63 -5.94
N THR A 340 -13.20 23.31 -7.23
CA THR A 340 -14.45 23.14 -7.99
C THR A 340 -15.07 21.76 -7.71
N GLU A 341 -16.33 21.57 -8.12
CA GLU A 341 -17.03 20.29 -8.00
C GLU A 341 -16.26 19.13 -8.66
N GLU A 342 -15.57 19.37 -9.77
CA GLU A 342 -14.72 18.39 -10.44
C GLU A 342 -13.43 18.05 -9.66
N GLN A 343 -12.99 18.95 -8.79
CA GLN A 343 -11.77 18.83 -7.99
C GLN A 343 -12.03 18.25 -6.58
N LEU A 344 -13.30 18.16 -6.16
CA LEU A 344 -13.70 17.58 -4.88
C LEU A 344 -13.27 16.12 -4.82
N PHE A 345 -12.82 15.71 -3.65
CA PHE A 345 -12.50 14.31 -3.33
C PHE A 345 -13.16 13.92 -2.01
N SER A 346 -13.38 12.63 -1.82
CA SER A 346 -14.03 12.14 -0.61
C SER A 346 -13.38 10.86 -0.09
N ARG A 347 -13.23 10.79 1.25
CA ARG A 347 -12.68 9.63 1.97
C ARG A 347 -11.31 9.20 1.48
N GLN A 348 -10.53 10.16 0.97
CA GLN A 348 -9.25 9.97 0.32
C GLN A 348 -8.22 9.29 1.23
N HIS A 349 -7.20 8.72 0.58
CA HIS A 349 -6.03 8.11 1.20
C HIS A 349 -4.74 8.59 0.55
N HIS A 350 -3.62 8.35 1.25
CA HIS A 350 -2.27 8.42 0.70
C HIS A 350 -1.93 9.75 0.00
N ALA A 351 -2.18 10.89 0.67
CA ALA A 351 -1.70 12.18 0.18
C ALA A 351 -0.17 12.24 0.27
N ARG A 352 0.50 12.63 -0.83
CA ARG A 352 1.96 12.78 -0.92
C ARG A 352 2.33 14.03 -1.69
N VAL A 353 3.50 14.58 -1.38
CA VAL A 353 4.09 15.70 -2.13
C VAL A 353 5.12 15.15 -3.11
N THR A 354 5.02 15.56 -4.37
CA THR A 354 6.02 15.24 -5.39
C THR A 354 7.20 16.22 -5.33
N GLU A 355 8.32 15.88 -5.94
CA GLU A 355 9.49 16.77 -6.04
C GLU A 355 9.17 18.11 -6.73
N GLU A 356 8.17 18.12 -7.61
CA GLU A 356 7.71 19.31 -8.32
C GLU A 356 6.71 20.17 -7.51
N GLY A 357 6.38 19.73 -6.28
CA GLY A 357 5.44 20.41 -5.39
C GLY A 357 3.97 20.24 -5.78
N TYR A 358 3.63 19.12 -6.42
CA TYR A 358 2.25 18.65 -6.55
C TYR A 358 1.87 17.79 -5.35
N LEU A 359 0.59 17.76 -5.05
CA LEU A 359 0.01 16.73 -4.20
C LEU A 359 -0.55 15.63 -5.09
N THR A 360 -0.21 14.38 -4.77
CA THR A 360 -0.90 13.19 -5.28
C THR A 360 -1.81 12.65 -4.19
N ILE A 361 -3.05 12.29 -4.54
CA ILE A 361 -4.10 11.86 -3.61
C ILE A 361 -4.82 10.67 -4.23
N TYR A 362 -5.00 9.60 -3.48
CA TYR A 362 -5.93 8.53 -3.86
C TYR A 362 -7.33 8.91 -3.37
N ASP A 363 -8.17 9.36 -4.29
CA ASP A 363 -9.55 9.69 -4.01
C ASP A 363 -10.41 8.42 -4.04
N ASN A 364 -10.96 8.01 -2.90
CA ASN A 364 -11.85 6.87 -2.85
C ASN A 364 -13.21 7.16 -3.48
N GLY A 365 -13.58 8.44 -3.66
CA GLY A 365 -14.76 8.86 -4.36
C GLY A 365 -16.07 8.33 -3.79
N VAL A 366 -16.17 8.24 -2.46
CA VAL A 366 -17.30 7.57 -1.79
C VAL A 366 -18.63 8.25 -2.08
N GLU A 367 -18.63 9.57 -2.26
CA GLU A 367 -19.85 10.33 -2.57
C GLU A 367 -20.42 10.01 -3.97
N ASN A 368 -19.55 9.65 -4.92
CA ASN A 368 -19.92 9.40 -6.32
C ASN A 368 -19.81 7.92 -6.70
N GLU A 369 -19.32 7.06 -5.80
CA GLU A 369 -18.97 5.65 -6.06
C GLU A 369 -18.02 5.49 -7.25
N ASP A 370 -16.99 6.38 -7.34
CA ASP A 370 -16.03 6.44 -8.44
C ASP A 370 -14.65 6.83 -7.88
N SER A 371 -13.70 5.89 -7.92
CA SER A 371 -12.36 6.12 -7.37
C SER A 371 -11.39 6.58 -8.45
N ARG A 372 -10.45 7.47 -8.05
CA ARG A 372 -9.45 8.01 -8.98
C ARG A 372 -8.17 8.40 -8.25
N ALA A 373 -7.07 8.53 -8.98
CA ALA A 373 -5.91 9.24 -8.51
C ALA A 373 -5.98 10.72 -8.92
N ILE A 374 -5.59 11.61 -8.04
CA ILE A 374 -5.55 13.06 -8.27
C ILE A 374 -4.11 13.52 -8.19
N LYS A 375 -3.73 14.43 -9.11
CA LYS A 375 -2.53 15.25 -9.04
C LYS A 375 -2.94 16.72 -9.07
N ILE A 376 -2.67 17.45 -7.99
CA ILE A 376 -3.11 18.83 -7.83
C ILE A 376 -1.95 19.72 -7.37
N LYS A 377 -1.83 20.88 -7.97
CA LYS A 377 -0.88 21.93 -7.56
C LYS A 377 -1.62 23.13 -7.05
N ILE A 378 -1.20 23.61 -5.88
CA ILE A 378 -1.79 24.77 -5.21
C ILE A 378 -0.79 25.91 -5.12
N ASP A 379 -1.31 27.14 -5.16
CA ASP A 379 -0.60 28.34 -4.75
C ASP A 379 -1.03 28.67 -3.31
N GLU A 380 -0.20 28.30 -2.35
CA GLU A 380 -0.49 28.48 -0.93
C GLU A 380 -0.70 29.94 -0.54
N LYS A 381 0.03 30.84 -1.18
CA LYS A 381 -0.02 32.26 -0.90
C LYS A 381 -1.31 32.92 -1.38
N ASN A 382 -1.75 32.58 -2.58
CA ASN A 382 -2.96 33.13 -3.18
C ASN A 382 -4.20 32.28 -2.89
N LYS A 383 -4.03 31.12 -2.24
CA LYS A 383 -5.09 30.16 -1.92
C LYS A 383 -5.89 29.79 -3.18
N THR A 384 -5.20 29.31 -4.21
CA THR A 384 -5.80 28.90 -5.48
C THR A 384 -5.21 27.60 -6.00
N VAL A 385 -6.02 26.82 -6.72
CA VAL A 385 -5.53 25.71 -7.51
C VAL A 385 -4.86 26.23 -8.77
N VAL A 386 -3.63 25.78 -9.02
CA VAL A 386 -2.81 26.19 -10.20
C VAL A 386 -2.94 25.16 -11.33
N ASP A 387 -2.96 23.88 -10.98
CA ASP A 387 -3.08 22.78 -11.93
C ASP A 387 -3.83 21.60 -11.29
N PHE A 388 -4.58 20.85 -12.09
CA PHE A 388 -5.35 19.71 -11.65
C PHE A 388 -5.41 18.65 -12.73
N LYS A 389 -5.13 17.42 -12.35
CA LYS A 389 -5.29 16.24 -13.20
C LYS A 389 -5.92 15.12 -12.40
N GLU A 390 -6.71 14.32 -13.09
CA GLU A 390 -7.32 13.10 -12.54
C GLU A 390 -7.02 11.90 -13.41
N TYR A 391 -6.96 10.74 -12.79
CA TYR A 391 -6.60 9.49 -13.41
C TYR A 391 -7.53 8.39 -12.90
N ASP A 392 -8.37 7.90 -13.80
CA ASP A 392 -9.37 6.87 -13.52
C ASP A 392 -8.66 5.54 -13.15
N VAL A 393 -9.12 4.90 -12.09
CA VAL A 393 -8.62 3.59 -11.63
C VAL A 393 -9.52 2.43 -12.06
N ASP A 394 -10.44 2.70 -12.98
CA ASP A 394 -11.30 1.76 -13.69
C ASP A 394 -12.36 1.05 -12.79
N ASP A 395 -12.50 1.38 -11.48
CA ASP A 395 -13.52 0.82 -10.57
C ASP A 395 -13.64 1.64 -9.27
N TYR A 396 -14.64 1.33 -8.44
CA TYR A 396 -14.88 1.95 -7.14
C TYR A 396 -14.25 1.16 -6.00
N TYR A 397 -13.43 1.82 -5.19
CA TYR A 397 -12.74 1.25 -4.02
C TYR A 397 -13.00 2.10 -2.78
N LYS A 398 -13.88 1.62 -1.92
CA LYS A 398 -14.39 2.39 -0.76
C LYS A 398 -13.33 2.69 0.29
N TYR A 399 -12.33 1.84 0.45
CA TYR A 399 -11.33 1.93 1.53
C TYR A 399 -9.91 1.73 1.00
N THR A 400 -8.94 2.27 1.73
CA THR A 400 -7.50 2.11 1.46
C THR A 400 -7.09 2.65 0.08
N GLY A 401 -5.94 2.23 -0.43
CA GLY A 401 -5.42 2.65 -1.73
C GLY A 401 -4.20 3.55 -1.61
N SER A 402 -3.42 3.58 -2.69
CA SER A 402 -2.22 4.41 -2.79
C SER A 402 -1.96 4.85 -4.21
N VAL A 403 -1.30 5.99 -4.38
CA VAL A 403 -0.83 6.50 -5.66
C VAL A 403 0.60 6.97 -5.53
N GLN A 404 1.46 6.52 -6.44
CA GLN A 404 2.84 6.96 -6.54
C GLN A 404 3.13 7.40 -7.98
N GLU A 405 3.59 8.64 -8.15
CA GLU A 405 4.08 9.12 -9.44
C GLU A 405 5.45 8.48 -9.74
N LEU A 406 5.58 7.81 -10.89
CA LEU A 406 6.83 7.22 -11.35
C LEU A 406 7.49 8.07 -12.43
N ASP A 407 6.70 8.74 -13.26
CA ASP A 407 7.20 9.63 -14.31
C ASP A 407 6.16 10.74 -14.57
N SER A 408 6.50 11.95 -14.18
CA SER A 408 5.64 13.13 -14.33
C SER A 408 5.44 13.53 -15.80
N ASP A 409 6.50 13.43 -16.62
CA ASP A 409 6.47 13.86 -18.03
C ASP A 409 5.58 12.94 -18.88
N ASN A 410 5.58 11.64 -18.58
CA ASN A 410 4.80 10.64 -19.31
C ASN A 410 3.52 10.23 -18.58
N GLU A 411 3.18 10.83 -17.46
CA GLU A 411 2.01 10.54 -16.64
C GLU A 411 1.91 9.06 -16.25
N VAL A 412 3.01 8.51 -15.73
CA VAL A 412 3.08 7.13 -15.28
C VAL A 412 2.93 7.05 -13.77
N TYR A 413 1.96 6.26 -13.33
CA TYR A 413 1.64 6.07 -11.92
C TYR A 413 1.57 4.59 -11.55
N LEU A 414 2.06 4.29 -10.36
CA LEU A 414 1.75 3.06 -9.66
C LEU A 414 0.53 3.31 -8.75
N ILE A 415 -0.50 2.53 -8.96
CA ILE A 415 -1.75 2.58 -8.20
C ILE A 415 -1.84 1.29 -7.36
N GLY A 416 -1.83 1.43 -6.06
CA GLY A 416 -2.30 0.39 -5.14
C GLY A 416 -3.81 0.53 -5.03
N LEU A 417 -4.55 -0.39 -5.61
CA LEU A 417 -6.01 -0.35 -5.62
C LEU A 417 -6.55 -0.57 -4.20
N GLY A 418 -7.52 0.22 -3.82
CA GLY A 418 -8.18 0.11 -2.53
C GLY A 418 -8.98 -1.19 -2.36
N THR A 419 -9.80 -1.26 -1.34
CA THR A 419 -10.62 -2.44 -1.04
C THR A 419 -12.10 -2.16 -1.27
N GLN A 420 -12.80 -3.13 -1.88
CA GLN A 420 -14.26 -3.15 -2.01
C GLN A 420 -14.85 -4.14 -1.00
N PRO A 421 -15.75 -3.71 -0.10
CA PRO A 421 -16.41 -4.62 0.82
C PRO A 421 -17.26 -5.67 0.10
N GLY A 422 -17.05 -6.94 0.45
CA GLY A 422 -17.88 -8.04 -0.04
C GLY A 422 -17.60 -8.47 -1.48
N VAL A 423 -16.57 -7.94 -2.11
CA VAL A 423 -16.10 -8.33 -3.44
C VAL A 423 -14.76 -9.07 -3.30
N ASN A 424 -14.65 -10.25 -3.91
CA ASN A 424 -13.34 -10.88 -4.10
C ASN A 424 -12.61 -10.09 -5.19
N GLN A 425 -11.74 -9.21 -4.76
CA GLN A 425 -10.93 -8.39 -5.64
C GLN A 425 -9.62 -9.14 -5.93
N ASP A 426 -9.42 -9.50 -7.20
CA ASP A 426 -8.19 -10.19 -7.60
C ASP A 426 -7.07 -9.18 -7.88
N LEU A 427 -7.35 -8.11 -8.65
CA LEU A 427 -6.38 -7.05 -8.97
C LEU A 427 -6.21 -6.11 -7.78
N VAL A 428 -4.96 -5.92 -7.34
CA VAL A 428 -4.63 -5.08 -6.17
C VAL A 428 -3.60 -3.99 -6.44
N ALA A 429 -2.87 -4.07 -7.56
CA ALA A 429 -1.96 -3.01 -7.98
C ALA A 429 -1.80 -2.95 -9.51
N MET A 430 -1.59 -1.74 -10.05
CA MET A 430 -1.27 -1.54 -11.45
C MET A 430 -0.30 -0.37 -11.64
N GLU A 431 0.59 -0.50 -12.64
CA GLU A 431 1.41 0.58 -13.19
C GLU A 431 0.87 0.93 -14.58
N LYS A 432 0.44 2.17 -14.76
CA LYS A 432 -0.26 2.62 -15.97
C LYS A 432 0.28 3.95 -16.45
N ASN A 433 0.50 4.06 -17.77
CA ASN A 433 0.74 5.32 -18.45
C ASN A 433 -0.63 5.93 -18.83
N TYR A 434 -1.00 7.01 -18.21
CA TYR A 434 -2.30 7.64 -18.43
C TYR A 434 -2.36 8.50 -19.70
N SER A 435 -1.21 8.96 -20.22
CA SER A 435 -1.15 9.66 -21.49
C SER A 435 -1.44 8.73 -22.69
N THR A 436 -1.02 7.46 -22.61
CA THR A 436 -1.18 6.47 -23.69
C THR A 436 -2.26 5.43 -23.41
N GLY A 437 -2.66 5.26 -22.16
CA GLY A 437 -3.52 4.19 -21.68
C GLY A 437 -2.83 2.82 -21.57
N GLU A 438 -1.50 2.75 -21.73
CA GLU A 438 -0.74 1.50 -21.66
C GLU A 438 -0.55 1.07 -20.21
N VAL A 439 -0.86 -0.21 -19.91
CA VAL A 439 -0.62 -0.84 -18.62
C VAL A 439 0.71 -1.58 -18.67
N TYR A 440 1.64 -1.16 -17.83
CA TYR A 440 2.99 -1.72 -17.76
C TYR A 440 3.11 -2.88 -16.80
N PHE A 441 2.32 -2.86 -15.71
CA PHE A 441 2.36 -3.88 -14.69
C PHE A 441 0.98 -4.05 -14.04
N THR A 442 0.61 -5.29 -13.73
CA THR A 442 -0.52 -5.60 -12.86
C THR A 442 -0.15 -6.70 -11.90
N PHE A 443 -0.66 -6.61 -10.68
CA PHE A 443 -0.51 -7.62 -9.65
C PHE A 443 -1.88 -8.01 -9.10
N SER A 444 -2.14 -9.30 -9.05
CA SER A 444 -3.40 -9.87 -8.56
C SER A 444 -3.14 -11.03 -7.61
N PHE A 445 -3.92 -11.16 -6.54
CA PHE A 445 -3.93 -12.37 -5.73
C PHE A 445 -4.94 -13.38 -6.27
N ASN A 446 -4.60 -14.67 -6.25
CA ASN A 446 -5.46 -15.74 -6.77
C ASN A 446 -6.59 -16.16 -5.80
N ARG A 447 -6.58 -15.74 -4.53
CA ARG A 447 -7.50 -16.19 -3.48
C ARG A 447 -7.77 -15.13 -2.43
N GLY A 448 -8.36 -14.01 -2.80
CA GLY A 448 -8.95 -13.08 -1.83
C GLY A 448 -8.01 -12.54 -0.73
N ALA A 449 -6.69 -12.64 -0.91
CA ALA A 449 -5.75 -11.89 -0.10
C ALA A 449 -5.82 -10.42 -0.50
N ASN A 450 -5.70 -9.53 0.48
CA ASN A 450 -5.73 -8.09 0.28
C ASN A 450 -4.35 -7.49 0.56
N MET A 451 -4.17 -6.28 0.10
CA MET A 451 -3.00 -5.45 0.32
C MET A 451 -3.44 -4.08 0.81
N TYR A 452 -2.62 -3.45 1.66
CA TYR A 452 -2.94 -2.11 2.14
C TYR A 452 -2.45 -1.02 1.18
N ARG A 453 -1.17 -1.06 0.78
CA ARG A 453 -0.50 -0.13 -0.15
C ARG A 453 0.53 -0.87 -1.00
N CYS A 454 0.87 -0.27 -2.13
CA CYS A 454 1.96 -0.70 -2.99
C CYS A 454 2.90 0.47 -3.24
N TYR A 455 4.20 0.21 -3.13
CA TYR A 455 5.25 1.16 -3.47
C TYR A 455 6.22 0.57 -4.48
N LYS A 456 6.95 1.45 -5.17
CA LYS A 456 8.04 1.09 -6.05
C LYS A 456 9.25 1.97 -5.75
N PHE A 457 10.40 1.34 -5.56
CA PHE A 457 11.67 2.03 -5.32
C PHE A 457 12.77 1.42 -6.18
N GLU A 458 13.72 2.27 -6.63
CA GLU A 458 14.95 1.84 -7.30
C GLU A 458 15.97 1.23 -6.33
#